data_366685e44e7f3c439e425701c16bf17a
#
_entry.id   366685e44e7f3c439e425701c16bf17a
#
_cell.length_a   1.000
_cell.length_b   1.000
_cell.length_c   1.000
_cell.angle_alpha   90.00
_cell.angle_beta   90.00
_cell.angle_gamma   90.00
#
_symmetry.space_group_name_H-M   'P 1'
#
loop_
_entity.id
_entity.type
_entity.pdbx_description
1 polymer ?
#
loop_
_entity_poly.entity_id
_entity_poly.type
_entity_poly.pdbx_seq_one_letter_code
_entity_poly.pdbx_strand_id
1 'polypeptide(L)'
;MKSKDIYVDCRKCFECRQKIAREWSIRLCAELGESPHSLFVTLTFSDDYYDTATLCKSDVQLFLKRLRKSLKSRKIKYFAVGEYGDLTHRKHYHLILFNVYFFDIDVIKKCWYYGNVDIGAVQSKSISYVTGYVNKKISDSESDDFEEAGFIPAFRLMSKNLGTSFIYKNFDEYIREMSFTFSGKKFPVPRYFREKLGLIADNPEYSDFIDKKIFDHFLKLSQKLSLEFDGDVSAFVEKLYNIGYFDEREILSTVKNKIYTNRSKI
;
A
#
# COMPACT_ATOMS: atom_id res chain seq x y z
N MET A 1 -24.75 15.67 -24.92
CA MET A 1 -24.26 14.94 -23.75
C MET A 1 -23.05 15.70 -23.21
N LYS A 2 -23.15 16.32 -22.03
CA LYS A 2 -22.00 16.96 -21.38
C LYS A 2 -21.12 15.81 -20.86
N SER A 3 -19.86 15.73 -21.27
CA SER A 3 -18.88 14.82 -20.68
C SER A 3 -18.73 15.19 -19.19
N LYS A 4 -19.03 14.29 -18.30
CA LYS A 4 -18.67 14.46 -16.88
C LYS A 4 -17.15 14.36 -16.77
N ASP A 5 -16.50 15.41 -16.33
CA ASP A 5 -15.08 15.34 -16.02
C ASP A 5 -14.87 14.34 -14.86
N ILE A 6 -14.10 13.30 -15.12
CA ILE A 6 -13.80 12.26 -14.13
C ILE A 6 -12.42 12.58 -13.56
N TYR A 7 -12.38 12.94 -12.29
CA TYR A 7 -11.13 13.10 -11.55
C TYR A 7 -10.60 11.75 -11.11
N VAL A 8 -9.39 11.42 -11.54
CA VAL A 8 -8.71 10.16 -11.17
C VAL A 8 -7.44 10.44 -10.36
N ASP A 9 -7.12 9.52 -9.44
CA ASP A 9 -5.87 9.59 -8.68
C ASP A 9 -4.67 9.58 -9.64
N CYS A 10 -3.79 10.58 -9.57
CA CYS A 10 -2.58 10.65 -10.39
C CYS A 10 -1.56 9.56 -10.02
N ARG A 11 -1.67 8.97 -8.82
CA ARG A 11 -0.79 7.94 -8.22
C ARG A 11 0.65 8.38 -7.94
N LYS A 12 1.02 9.60 -8.33
CA LYS A 12 2.38 10.16 -8.24
C LYS A 12 2.53 11.15 -7.09
N CYS A 13 1.54 12.00 -6.84
CA CYS A 13 1.60 12.98 -5.75
C CYS A 13 1.62 12.32 -4.37
N PHE A 14 2.04 13.06 -3.36
CA PHE A 14 2.18 12.57 -2.00
C PHE A 14 0.89 11.96 -1.45
N GLU A 15 -0.26 12.62 -1.64
CA GLU A 15 -1.56 12.13 -1.17
C GLU A 15 -1.94 10.80 -1.83
N CYS A 16 -1.77 10.69 -3.14
CA CYS A 16 -2.06 9.46 -3.87
C CYS A 16 -1.17 8.30 -3.39
N ARG A 17 0.12 8.58 -3.17
CA ARG A 17 1.06 7.58 -2.64
C ARG A 17 0.68 7.15 -1.22
N GLN A 18 0.33 8.10 -0.34
CA GLN A 18 -0.16 7.80 1.01
C GLN A 18 -1.46 6.99 1.00
N LYS A 19 -2.38 7.28 0.07
CA LYS A 19 -3.60 6.50 -0.14
C LYS A 19 -3.27 5.07 -0.53
N ILE A 20 -2.38 4.86 -1.49
CA ILE A 20 -1.95 3.52 -1.93
C ILE A 20 -1.30 2.75 -0.78
N ALA A 21 -0.38 3.36 -0.02
CA ALA A 21 0.25 2.70 1.13
C ALA A 21 -0.77 2.30 2.20
N ARG A 22 -1.73 3.16 2.49
CA ARG A 22 -2.82 2.88 3.42
C ARG A 22 -3.70 1.73 2.94
N GLU A 23 -4.09 1.70 1.66
CA GLU A 23 -4.86 0.60 1.09
C GLU A 23 -4.12 -0.74 1.21
N TRP A 24 -2.79 -0.74 0.99
CA TRP A 24 -1.97 -1.92 1.22
C TRP A 24 -1.88 -2.29 2.68
N SER A 25 -1.69 -1.33 3.59
CA SER A 25 -1.67 -1.59 5.04
C SER A 25 -2.97 -2.26 5.51
N ILE A 26 -4.12 -1.76 5.06
CA ILE A 26 -5.43 -2.35 5.37
C ILE A 26 -5.51 -3.79 4.85
N ARG A 27 -5.08 -4.05 3.61
CA ARG A 27 -5.10 -5.40 3.02
C ARG A 27 -4.19 -6.38 3.76
N LEU A 28 -3.00 -5.93 4.15
CA LEU A 28 -2.04 -6.76 4.90
C LEU A 28 -2.55 -7.05 6.31
N CYS A 29 -3.17 -6.07 6.98
CA CYS A 29 -3.80 -6.29 8.28
C CYS A 29 -4.99 -7.25 8.19
N ALA A 30 -5.82 -7.15 7.16
CA ALA A 30 -6.90 -8.09 6.90
C ALA A 30 -6.37 -9.53 6.68
N GLU A 31 -5.28 -9.69 5.93
CA GLU A 31 -4.64 -11.00 5.76
C GLU A 31 -4.03 -11.51 7.09
N LEU A 32 -3.45 -10.62 7.89
CA LEU A 32 -2.87 -10.98 9.19
C LEU A 32 -3.94 -11.48 10.16
N GLY A 33 -5.15 -10.90 10.13
CA GLY A 33 -6.29 -11.38 10.92
C GLY A 33 -6.71 -12.82 10.58
N GLU A 34 -6.50 -13.25 9.34
CA GLU A 34 -6.78 -14.62 8.90
C GLU A 34 -5.57 -15.57 8.99
N SER A 35 -4.39 -15.01 9.21
CA SER A 35 -3.11 -15.74 9.25
C SER A 35 -2.34 -15.34 10.50
N PRO A 36 -2.75 -15.82 11.69
CA PRO A 36 -2.15 -15.41 12.97
C PRO A 36 -0.65 -15.75 13.09
N HIS A 37 -0.19 -16.73 12.32
CA HIS A 37 1.22 -17.08 12.22
C HIS A 37 1.82 -16.42 10.98
N SER A 38 2.53 -15.32 11.20
CA SER A 38 3.14 -14.54 10.14
C SER A 38 4.49 -14.00 10.59
N LEU A 39 5.45 -14.00 9.67
CA LEU A 39 6.81 -13.57 9.92
C LEU A 39 7.19 -12.40 9.02
N PHE A 40 7.91 -11.45 9.59
CA PHE A 40 8.63 -10.44 8.85
C PHE A 40 10.04 -10.94 8.58
N VAL A 41 10.45 -10.96 7.32
CA VAL A 41 11.72 -11.53 6.87
C VAL A 41 12.48 -10.51 6.06
N THR A 42 13.75 -10.30 6.41
CA THR A 42 14.69 -9.52 5.60
C THR A 42 15.76 -10.44 5.02
N LEU A 43 15.93 -10.39 3.71
CA LEU A 43 16.90 -11.17 2.97
C LEU A 43 18.00 -10.25 2.44
N THR A 44 19.24 -10.53 2.80
CA THR A 44 20.41 -9.77 2.36
C THR A 44 21.44 -10.71 1.72
N PHE A 45 22.34 -10.15 0.91
CA PHE A 45 23.41 -10.91 0.27
C PHE A 45 24.71 -10.79 1.08
N SER A 46 25.45 -11.90 1.23
CA SER A 46 26.86 -11.84 1.60
C SER A 46 27.72 -11.38 0.44
N ASP A 47 28.97 -10.97 0.73
CA ASP A 47 29.89 -10.50 -0.30
C ASP A 47 30.22 -11.59 -1.33
N ASP A 48 30.26 -12.86 -0.92
CA ASP A 48 30.52 -14.01 -1.79
C ASP A 48 29.44 -14.22 -2.88
N TYR A 49 28.20 -13.75 -2.62
CA TYR A 49 27.03 -13.91 -3.51
C TYR A 49 26.52 -12.58 -4.07
N TYR A 50 27.23 -11.50 -3.83
CA TYR A 50 26.85 -10.18 -4.33
C TYR A 50 27.41 -9.97 -5.74
N ASP A 51 26.81 -10.69 -6.71
CA ASP A 51 27.24 -10.73 -8.11
C ASP A 51 26.77 -9.53 -8.94
N THR A 52 25.61 -8.99 -8.60
CA THR A 52 25.02 -7.83 -9.29
C THR A 52 24.51 -6.80 -8.30
N ALA A 53 24.75 -5.53 -8.58
CA ALA A 53 24.23 -4.44 -7.75
C ALA A 53 22.71 -4.23 -7.93
N THR A 54 22.12 -4.75 -9.02
CA THR A 54 20.71 -4.52 -9.35
C THR A 54 19.77 -5.50 -8.65
N LEU A 55 18.57 -5.01 -8.33
CA LEU A 55 17.48 -5.84 -7.82
C LEU A 55 17.02 -6.86 -8.85
N CYS A 56 16.62 -8.05 -8.40
CA CYS A 56 16.11 -9.09 -9.26
C CYS A 56 14.84 -9.74 -8.70
N LYS A 57 13.75 -9.70 -9.45
CA LYS A 57 12.48 -10.34 -9.05
C LYS A 57 12.63 -11.86 -8.89
N SER A 58 13.51 -12.49 -9.68
CA SER A 58 13.75 -13.93 -9.61
C SER A 58 14.35 -14.37 -8.28
N ASP A 59 15.13 -13.53 -7.60
CA ASP A 59 15.70 -13.86 -6.29
C ASP A 59 14.59 -14.21 -5.30
N VAL A 60 13.59 -13.33 -5.20
CA VAL A 60 12.42 -13.53 -4.35
C VAL A 60 11.55 -14.71 -4.84
N GLN A 61 11.36 -14.83 -6.15
CA GLN A 61 10.54 -15.90 -6.73
C GLN A 61 11.15 -17.28 -6.49
N LEU A 62 12.46 -17.42 -6.65
CA LEU A 62 13.19 -18.67 -6.41
C LEU A 62 13.24 -19.01 -4.92
N PHE A 63 13.47 -18.03 -4.05
CA PHE A 63 13.34 -18.21 -2.61
C PHE A 63 11.95 -18.76 -2.23
N LEU A 64 10.87 -18.11 -2.69
CA LEU A 64 9.51 -18.55 -2.43
C LEU A 64 9.19 -19.92 -3.01
N LYS A 65 9.75 -20.26 -4.17
CA LYS A 65 9.61 -21.58 -4.78
C LYS A 65 10.25 -22.67 -3.90
N ARG A 66 11.48 -22.42 -3.39
CA ARG A 66 12.17 -23.33 -2.47
C ARG A 66 11.39 -23.47 -1.15
N LEU A 67 10.95 -22.34 -0.58
CA LEU A 67 10.18 -22.33 0.66
C LEU A 67 8.89 -23.12 0.55
N ARG A 68 8.11 -22.92 -0.52
CA ARG A 68 6.87 -23.69 -0.78
C ARG A 68 7.14 -25.17 -0.94
N LYS A 69 8.23 -25.54 -1.63
CA LYS A 69 8.63 -26.95 -1.77
C LYS A 69 8.96 -27.59 -0.41
N SER A 70 9.65 -26.86 0.47
CA SER A 70 10.03 -27.34 1.80
C SER A 70 8.85 -27.42 2.75
N LEU A 71 7.90 -26.50 2.70
CA LEU A 71 6.71 -26.46 3.54
C LEU A 71 5.53 -27.29 2.98
N LYS A 72 5.73 -27.95 1.82
CA LYS A 72 4.81 -28.93 1.20
C LYS A 72 3.37 -28.42 1.04
N SER A 73 2.42 -28.99 1.79
CA SER A 73 0.98 -28.72 1.66
C SER A 73 0.53 -27.38 2.25
N ARG A 74 1.42 -26.66 2.94
CA ARG A 74 1.06 -25.39 3.57
C ARG A 74 0.91 -24.30 2.52
N LYS A 75 -0.27 -23.67 2.47
CA LYS A 75 -0.54 -22.54 1.59
C LYS A 75 0.02 -21.26 2.20
N ILE A 76 1.19 -20.84 1.76
CA ILE A 76 1.80 -19.58 2.19
C ILE A 76 1.43 -18.46 1.22
N LYS A 77 1.07 -17.31 1.79
CA LYS A 77 0.94 -16.05 1.07
C LYS A 77 2.07 -15.13 1.46
N TYR A 78 2.31 -14.11 0.66
CA TYR A 78 3.40 -13.17 0.92
C TYR A 78 3.10 -11.79 0.33
N PHE A 79 3.76 -10.79 0.92
CA PHE A 79 3.99 -9.49 0.35
C PHE A 79 5.48 -9.20 0.45
N ALA A 80 6.12 -8.84 -0.64
CA ALA A 80 7.56 -8.63 -0.72
C ALA A 80 7.89 -7.31 -1.41
N VAL A 81 8.94 -6.66 -0.94
CA VAL A 81 9.51 -5.44 -1.52
C VAL A 81 10.99 -5.66 -1.74
N GLY A 82 11.48 -5.30 -2.92
CA GLY A 82 12.92 -5.20 -3.20
C GLY A 82 13.33 -3.73 -3.18
N GLU A 83 14.41 -3.43 -2.48
CA GLU A 83 14.92 -2.07 -2.35
C GLU A 83 16.46 -2.02 -2.27
N TYR A 84 16.99 -0.81 -2.38
CA TYR A 84 18.40 -0.51 -2.13
C TYR A 84 18.56 0.17 -0.78
N GLY A 85 19.56 -0.23 -0.01
CA GLY A 85 19.86 0.37 1.28
C GLY A 85 20.25 1.84 1.16
N ASP A 86 19.80 2.67 2.10
CA ASP A 86 19.99 4.12 2.04
C ASP A 86 21.49 4.53 2.11
N LEU A 87 22.34 3.76 2.81
CA LEU A 87 23.76 4.08 2.98
C LEU A 87 24.69 3.35 2.00
N THR A 88 24.47 2.07 1.81
CA THR A 88 25.38 1.20 1.04
C THR A 88 24.86 0.90 -0.36
N HIS A 89 23.65 1.31 -0.68
CA HIS A 89 22.93 0.98 -1.92
C HIS A 89 22.89 -0.52 -2.25
N ARG A 90 23.18 -1.38 -1.27
CA ARG A 90 23.09 -2.84 -1.47
C ARG A 90 21.64 -3.26 -1.58
N LYS A 91 21.38 -4.14 -2.53
CA LYS A 91 20.05 -4.72 -2.73
C LYS A 91 19.66 -5.62 -1.55
N HIS A 92 18.42 -5.53 -1.11
CA HIS A 92 17.83 -6.42 -0.13
C HIS A 92 16.32 -6.54 -0.32
N TYR A 93 15.73 -7.54 0.33
CA TYR A 93 14.30 -7.82 0.18
C TYR A 93 13.65 -7.91 1.56
N HIS A 94 12.52 -7.23 1.71
CA HIS A 94 11.66 -7.33 2.89
C HIS A 94 10.40 -8.08 2.53
N LEU A 95 10.05 -9.08 3.33
CA LEU A 95 8.88 -9.91 3.09
C LEU A 95 8.00 -9.99 4.35
N ILE A 96 6.69 -9.97 4.15
CA ILE A 96 5.73 -10.50 5.12
C ILE A 96 5.30 -11.86 4.58
N LEU A 97 5.59 -12.91 5.33
CA LEU A 97 5.18 -14.27 5.02
C LEU A 97 4.00 -14.64 5.91
N PHE A 98 2.87 -14.99 5.31
CA PHE A 98 1.64 -15.39 6.01
C PHE A 98 1.54 -16.92 6.05
N ASN A 99 1.00 -17.45 7.14
CA ASN A 99 0.88 -18.87 7.42
C ASN A 99 2.26 -19.58 7.52
N VAL A 100 3.22 -18.88 8.12
CA VAL A 100 4.58 -19.38 8.40
C VAL A 100 4.88 -19.17 9.88
N TYR A 101 5.48 -20.15 10.51
CA TYR A 101 5.66 -20.22 11.97
C TYR A 101 7.10 -19.97 12.39
N PHE A 102 7.32 -19.59 13.64
CA PHE A 102 8.67 -19.41 14.18
C PHE A 102 9.52 -20.69 14.14
N PHE A 103 8.92 -21.87 14.23
CA PHE A 103 9.65 -23.12 14.07
C PHE A 103 10.10 -23.43 12.63
N ASP A 104 9.65 -22.65 11.64
CA ASP A 104 10.11 -22.75 10.25
C ASP A 104 11.39 -21.96 9.98
N ILE A 105 11.96 -21.26 10.96
CA ILE A 105 13.12 -20.36 10.79
C ILE A 105 14.29 -21.05 10.09
N ASP A 106 14.63 -22.26 10.49
CA ASP A 106 15.73 -23.01 9.88
C ASP A 106 15.45 -23.37 8.42
N VAL A 107 14.19 -23.66 8.11
CA VAL A 107 13.75 -23.92 6.73
C VAL A 107 13.87 -22.64 5.89
N ILE A 108 13.45 -21.48 6.45
CA ILE A 108 13.55 -20.18 5.76
C ILE A 108 15.02 -19.86 5.46
N LYS A 109 15.91 -19.99 6.46
CA LYS A 109 17.35 -19.76 6.30
C LYS A 109 17.97 -20.67 5.25
N LYS A 110 17.63 -21.94 5.22
CA LYS A 110 18.09 -22.90 4.20
C LYS A 110 17.60 -22.55 2.79
N CYS A 111 16.44 -21.90 2.69
CA CYS A 111 15.89 -21.48 1.40
C CYS A 111 16.54 -20.21 0.84
N TRP A 112 17.25 -19.43 1.68
CA TRP A 112 18.03 -18.27 1.29
C TRP A 112 19.51 -18.47 1.59
N TYR A 113 20.22 -19.11 0.72
CA TYR A 113 21.64 -19.42 0.89
C TYR A 113 22.59 -18.33 0.37
N TYR A 114 22.04 -17.21 -0.12
CA TYR A 114 22.83 -16.11 -0.66
C TYR A 114 23.40 -15.15 0.41
N GLY A 115 23.00 -15.28 1.67
CA GLY A 115 23.48 -14.40 2.72
C GLY A 115 22.62 -14.48 3.99
N ASN A 116 22.47 -13.35 4.67
CA ASN A 116 21.80 -13.29 5.95
C ASN A 116 20.28 -13.23 5.83
N VAL A 117 19.61 -13.79 6.85
CA VAL A 117 18.16 -13.78 6.98
C VAL A 117 17.81 -13.30 8.39
N ASP A 118 17.22 -12.11 8.47
CA ASP A 118 16.64 -11.59 9.70
C ASP A 118 15.15 -11.91 9.75
N ILE A 119 14.68 -12.40 10.91
CA ILE A 119 13.30 -12.85 11.07
C ILE A 119 12.74 -12.29 12.37
N GLY A 120 11.56 -11.66 12.26
CA GLY A 120 10.82 -11.13 13.39
C GLY A 120 9.32 -11.37 13.27
N ALA A 121 8.61 -11.08 14.35
CA ALA A 121 7.16 -11.09 14.34
C ALA A 121 6.62 -9.93 13.51
N VAL A 122 5.50 -10.16 12.81
CA VAL A 122 4.81 -9.08 12.11
C VAL A 122 4.10 -8.18 13.12
N GLN A 123 4.41 -6.90 13.08
CA GLN A 123 3.80 -5.86 13.88
C GLN A 123 3.22 -4.77 12.97
N SER A 124 2.39 -3.89 13.51
CA SER A 124 1.89 -2.72 12.79
C SER A 124 3.03 -1.87 12.20
N LYS A 125 4.16 -1.78 12.91
CA LYS A 125 5.37 -1.11 12.41
C LYS A 125 5.96 -1.81 11.18
N SER A 126 6.02 -3.15 11.16
CA SER A 126 6.51 -3.92 10.02
C SER A 126 5.64 -3.70 8.79
N ILE A 127 4.32 -3.68 8.96
CA ILE A 127 3.38 -3.40 7.87
C ILE A 127 3.58 -1.97 7.34
N SER A 128 3.64 -0.97 8.24
CA SER A 128 3.88 0.43 7.86
C SER A 128 5.23 0.62 7.17
N TYR A 129 6.25 -0.10 7.60
CA TYR A 129 7.57 -0.10 7.00
C TYR A 129 7.52 -0.61 5.55
N VAL A 130 7.01 -1.82 5.33
CA VAL A 130 6.92 -2.42 3.97
C VAL A 130 6.02 -1.62 3.05
N THR A 131 4.90 -1.09 3.55
CA THR A 131 4.00 -0.26 2.75
C THR A 131 4.55 1.16 2.54
N GLY A 132 5.40 1.66 3.44
CA GLY A 132 6.14 2.91 3.29
C GLY A 132 7.07 2.91 2.07
N TYR A 133 7.67 1.77 1.75
CA TYR A 133 8.47 1.63 0.53
C TYR A 133 7.66 1.73 -0.76
N VAL A 134 6.37 1.44 -0.72
CA VAL A 134 5.45 1.76 -1.83
C VAL A 134 5.42 3.26 -2.11
N ASN A 135 5.68 4.08 -1.08
CA ASN A 135 5.69 5.54 -1.19
C ASN A 135 7.05 6.13 -1.57
N LYS A 136 8.17 5.55 -1.05
CA LYS A 136 9.51 6.09 -1.24
C LYS A 136 9.96 6.10 -2.71
N LYS A 137 9.47 5.19 -3.52
CA LYS A 137 10.09 4.81 -4.80
C LYS A 137 9.19 4.93 -6.03
N ILE A 138 8.18 5.79 -5.97
CA ILE A 138 7.40 6.22 -7.12
C ILE A 138 7.67 7.72 -7.40
N SER A 139 8.77 8.28 -6.92
CA SER A 139 9.25 9.56 -7.44
C SER A 139 9.88 9.27 -8.81
N ASP A 140 9.29 9.80 -9.85
CA ASP A 140 9.67 9.52 -11.24
C ASP A 140 11.15 9.82 -11.52
N SER A 141 11.75 10.86 -10.91
CA SER A 141 13.13 11.22 -11.13
C SER A 141 14.15 10.18 -10.61
N GLU A 142 13.94 9.60 -9.43
CA GLU A 142 14.88 8.57 -8.92
C GLU A 142 14.72 7.23 -9.65
N SER A 143 13.52 6.89 -10.17
CA SER A 143 13.34 5.66 -10.95
C SER A 143 13.93 5.77 -12.33
N ASP A 144 13.81 6.94 -12.95
CA ASP A 144 14.36 7.20 -14.27
C ASP A 144 15.91 7.20 -14.23
N ASP A 145 16.53 7.82 -13.21
CA ASP A 145 17.97 7.78 -12.97
C ASP A 145 18.49 6.34 -12.78
N PHE A 146 17.74 5.48 -12.06
CA PHE A 146 18.10 4.07 -11.89
C PHE A 146 17.97 3.27 -13.19
N GLU A 147 16.91 3.49 -13.97
CA GLU A 147 16.70 2.81 -15.25
C GLU A 147 17.74 3.24 -16.29
N GLU A 148 18.08 4.53 -16.36
CA GLU A 148 19.15 5.06 -17.22
C GLU A 148 20.53 4.48 -16.85
N ALA A 149 20.79 4.25 -15.56
CA ALA A 149 21.98 3.58 -15.06
C ALA A 149 21.95 2.04 -15.24
N GLY A 150 20.89 1.48 -15.83
CA GLY A 150 20.72 0.03 -16.04
C GLY A 150 20.30 -0.75 -14.79
N PHE A 151 19.87 -0.07 -13.72
CA PHE A 151 19.39 -0.71 -12.51
C PHE A 151 17.87 -0.94 -12.56
N ILE A 152 17.44 -2.08 -12.04
CA ILE A 152 16.02 -2.34 -11.85
C ILE A 152 15.51 -1.53 -10.64
N PRO A 153 14.49 -0.67 -10.81
CA PRO A 153 13.96 0.11 -9.72
C PRO A 153 13.34 -0.78 -8.64
N ALA A 154 13.15 -0.22 -7.45
CA ALA A 154 12.48 -0.92 -6.37
C ALA A 154 11.11 -1.42 -6.82
N PHE A 155 10.77 -2.64 -6.40
CA PHE A 155 9.55 -3.31 -6.82
C PHE A 155 8.83 -3.98 -5.65
N ARG A 156 7.58 -4.34 -5.89
CA ARG A 156 6.80 -5.19 -4.99
C ARG A 156 6.27 -6.43 -5.70
N LEU A 157 6.24 -7.53 -4.97
CA LEU A 157 5.61 -8.79 -5.37
C LEU A 157 4.64 -9.22 -4.28
N MET A 158 3.51 -9.82 -4.66
CA MET A 158 2.52 -10.24 -3.68
C MET A 158 1.72 -11.44 -4.15
N SER A 159 1.19 -12.17 -3.21
CA SER A 159 0.19 -13.20 -3.47
C SER A 159 -1.12 -12.59 -3.95
N LYS A 160 -1.84 -13.31 -4.79
CA LYS A 160 -3.21 -12.96 -5.17
C LYS A 160 -4.14 -13.05 -3.95
N ASN A 161 -5.21 -12.27 -3.96
CA ASN A 161 -6.29 -12.31 -2.97
C ASN A 161 -5.85 -12.07 -1.51
N LEU A 162 -4.83 -11.19 -1.29
CA LEU A 162 -4.46 -10.77 0.07
C LEU A 162 -5.60 -10.01 0.74
N GLY A 163 -6.00 -10.46 1.93
CA GLY A 163 -7.06 -9.88 2.76
C GLY A 163 -8.48 -10.23 2.32
N THR A 164 -8.66 -10.96 1.21
CA THR A 164 -10.00 -11.23 0.65
C THR A 164 -10.85 -12.12 1.56
N SER A 165 -10.26 -13.14 2.18
CA SER A 165 -10.99 -14.03 3.09
C SER A 165 -11.58 -13.28 4.27
N PHE A 166 -10.82 -12.35 4.85
CA PHE A 166 -11.26 -11.50 5.94
C PHE A 166 -12.47 -10.64 5.54
N ILE A 167 -12.40 -10.00 4.36
CA ILE A 167 -13.48 -9.14 3.87
C ILE A 167 -14.76 -9.93 3.59
N TYR A 168 -14.67 -11.13 3.03
CA TYR A 168 -15.87 -11.95 2.80
C TYR A 168 -16.52 -12.44 4.10
N LYS A 169 -15.74 -12.75 5.14
CA LYS A 169 -16.28 -13.12 6.45
C LYS A 169 -17.00 -11.98 7.15
N ASN A 170 -16.61 -10.75 6.90
CA ASN A 170 -17.16 -9.55 7.53
C ASN A 170 -17.96 -8.69 6.52
N PHE A 171 -18.51 -9.33 5.50
CA PHE A 171 -19.16 -8.67 4.36
C PHE A 171 -20.28 -7.70 4.79
N ASP A 172 -21.18 -8.16 5.62
CA ASP A 172 -22.36 -7.36 6.06
C ASP A 172 -21.96 -6.11 6.83
N GLU A 173 -20.91 -6.19 7.66
CA GLU A 173 -20.38 -5.03 8.38
C GLU A 173 -19.80 -3.99 7.42
N TYR A 174 -19.00 -4.44 6.44
CA TYR A 174 -18.34 -3.53 5.50
C TYR A 174 -19.30 -2.91 4.50
N ILE A 175 -20.33 -3.61 4.07
CA ILE A 175 -21.40 -3.03 3.23
C ILE A 175 -22.16 -1.96 4.02
N ARG A 176 -22.59 -2.28 5.24
CA ARG A 176 -23.36 -1.35 6.05
C ARG A 176 -22.58 -0.08 6.40
N GLU A 177 -21.30 -0.23 6.77
CA GLU A 177 -20.48 0.90 7.23
C GLU A 177 -19.71 1.57 6.09
N MET A 178 -19.51 0.90 4.97
CA MET A 178 -18.65 1.33 3.85
C MET A 178 -17.27 1.85 4.31
N SER A 179 -16.81 1.36 5.44
CA SER A 179 -15.58 1.79 6.08
C SER A 179 -14.83 0.62 6.70
N PHE A 180 -13.52 0.76 6.80
CA PHE A 180 -12.62 -0.15 7.48
C PHE A 180 -11.98 0.56 8.66
N THR A 181 -12.06 -0.02 9.85
CA THR A 181 -11.39 0.53 11.03
C THR A 181 -9.95 -0.01 11.10
N PHE A 182 -8.99 0.89 11.06
CA PHE A 182 -7.57 0.57 11.16
C PHE A 182 -6.89 1.50 12.18
N SER A 183 -6.23 0.91 13.18
CA SER A 183 -5.58 1.66 14.26
C SER A 183 -6.52 2.71 14.92
N GLY A 184 -7.75 2.32 15.17
CA GLY A 184 -8.77 3.18 15.81
C GLY A 184 -9.34 4.28 14.91
N LYS A 185 -8.97 4.33 13.64
CA LYS A 185 -9.50 5.30 12.67
C LYS A 185 -10.30 4.62 11.57
N LYS A 186 -11.42 5.22 11.18
CA LYS A 186 -12.23 4.76 10.05
C LYS A 186 -11.64 5.27 8.73
N PHE A 187 -11.48 4.38 7.77
CA PHE A 187 -11.04 4.65 6.41
C PHE A 187 -12.04 4.08 5.42
N PRO A 188 -12.14 4.65 4.21
CA PRO A 188 -12.92 4.05 3.14
C PRO A 188 -12.42 2.64 2.83
N VAL A 189 -13.33 1.75 2.47
CA VAL A 189 -12.97 0.39 2.00
C VAL A 189 -12.01 0.50 0.81
N PRO A 190 -10.84 -0.14 0.82
CA PRO A 190 -9.89 -0.11 -0.28
C PRO A 190 -10.53 -0.48 -1.62
N ARG A 191 -10.10 0.19 -2.70
CA ARG A 191 -10.65 -0.05 -4.04
C ARG A 191 -10.66 -1.54 -4.41
N TYR A 192 -9.57 -2.24 -4.13
CA TYR A 192 -9.45 -3.68 -4.37
C TYR A 192 -10.56 -4.49 -3.69
N PHE A 193 -10.91 -4.16 -2.46
CA PHE A 193 -11.98 -4.84 -1.72
C PHE A 193 -13.35 -4.47 -2.27
N ARG A 194 -13.57 -3.21 -2.64
CA ARG A 194 -14.81 -2.77 -3.29
C ARG A 194 -15.08 -3.55 -4.58
N GLU A 195 -14.06 -3.70 -5.43
CA GLU A 195 -14.14 -4.50 -6.65
C GLU A 195 -14.48 -5.97 -6.34
N LYS A 196 -13.88 -6.55 -5.28
CA LYS A 196 -14.16 -7.93 -4.87
C LYS A 196 -15.55 -8.12 -4.27
N LEU A 197 -16.10 -7.12 -3.64
CA LEU A 197 -17.45 -7.13 -3.03
C LEU A 197 -18.55 -6.70 -4.02
N GLY A 198 -18.21 -6.37 -5.27
CA GLY A 198 -19.17 -5.82 -6.21
C GLY A 198 -19.62 -4.39 -5.89
N LEU A 199 -18.93 -3.68 -5.00
CA LEU A 199 -19.19 -2.29 -4.65
C LEU A 199 -18.54 -1.36 -5.69
N ILE A 200 -19.05 -1.41 -6.90
CA ILE A 200 -18.62 -0.63 -8.06
C ILE A 200 -19.66 0.42 -8.42
N ALA A 201 -19.28 1.37 -9.27
CA ALA A 201 -20.14 2.48 -9.65
C ALA A 201 -21.50 2.07 -10.26
N ASP A 202 -21.58 0.88 -10.86
CA ASP A 202 -22.80 0.37 -11.45
C ASP A 202 -23.76 -0.28 -10.42
N ASN A 203 -23.36 -0.35 -9.14
CA ASN A 203 -24.24 -0.80 -8.05
C ASN A 203 -25.03 0.41 -7.52
N PRO A 204 -26.38 0.47 -7.69
CA PRO A 204 -27.20 1.62 -7.31
C PRO A 204 -27.08 1.98 -5.82
N GLU A 205 -27.16 1.01 -4.93
CA GLU A 205 -27.06 1.23 -3.49
C GLU A 205 -25.70 1.84 -3.09
N TYR A 206 -24.64 1.38 -3.76
CA TYR A 206 -23.31 1.93 -3.55
C TYR A 206 -23.18 3.34 -4.12
N SER A 207 -23.78 3.62 -5.29
CA SER A 207 -23.79 4.95 -5.89
C SER A 207 -24.50 5.94 -4.98
N ASP A 208 -25.71 5.63 -4.54
CA ASP A 208 -26.50 6.49 -3.64
C ASP A 208 -25.77 6.77 -2.32
N PHE A 209 -25.12 5.74 -1.77
CA PHE A 209 -24.31 5.91 -0.56
C PHE A 209 -23.13 6.85 -0.79
N ILE A 210 -22.42 6.73 -1.90
CA ILE A 210 -21.28 7.60 -2.26
C ILE A 210 -21.75 9.03 -2.49
N ASP A 211 -22.85 9.22 -3.22
CA ASP A 211 -23.41 10.53 -3.49
C ASP A 211 -23.81 11.25 -2.19
N LYS A 212 -24.45 10.53 -1.27
CA LYS A 212 -24.74 11.06 0.06
C LYS A 212 -23.46 11.44 0.83
N LYS A 213 -22.42 10.61 0.79
CA LYS A 213 -21.14 10.92 1.46
C LYS A 213 -20.43 12.12 0.84
N ILE A 214 -20.49 12.28 -0.46
CA ILE A 214 -19.97 13.45 -1.18
C ILE A 214 -20.72 14.69 -0.74
N PHE A 215 -22.04 14.65 -0.76
CA PHE A 215 -22.90 15.75 -0.30
C PHE A 215 -22.58 16.17 1.14
N ASP A 216 -22.58 15.21 2.08
CA ASP A 216 -22.27 15.45 3.49
C ASP A 216 -20.87 16.07 3.68
N HIS A 217 -19.89 15.64 2.85
CA HIS A 217 -18.54 16.20 2.88
C HIS A 217 -18.53 17.68 2.48
N PHE A 218 -19.16 18.02 1.35
CA PHE A 218 -19.19 19.39 0.86
C PHE A 218 -20.06 20.30 1.74
N LEU A 219 -21.13 19.77 2.33
CA LEU A 219 -21.91 20.51 3.31
C LEU A 219 -21.08 20.89 4.54
N LYS A 220 -20.29 19.96 5.09
CA LYS A 220 -19.38 20.25 6.20
C LYS A 220 -18.26 21.21 5.82
N LEU A 221 -17.74 21.09 4.60
CA LEU A 221 -16.71 21.97 4.10
C LEU A 221 -17.23 23.39 3.88
N SER A 222 -18.44 23.55 3.35
CA SER A 222 -19.08 24.85 3.17
C SER A 222 -19.27 25.57 4.52
N GLN A 223 -19.75 24.85 5.54
CA GLN A 223 -19.87 25.39 6.89
C GLN A 223 -18.52 25.84 7.46
N LYS A 224 -17.47 25.02 7.27
CA LYS A 224 -16.12 25.33 7.75
C LYS A 224 -15.53 26.57 7.08
N LEU A 225 -15.81 26.78 5.81
CA LEU A 225 -15.29 27.88 5.00
C LEU A 225 -16.23 29.09 4.96
N SER A 226 -17.40 29.01 5.61
CA SER A 226 -18.47 30.04 5.53
C SER A 226 -18.88 30.34 4.09
N LEU A 227 -18.92 29.30 3.23
CA LEU A 227 -19.35 29.39 1.84
C LEU A 227 -20.74 28.76 1.66
N GLU A 228 -21.54 29.34 0.78
CA GLU A 228 -22.85 28.79 0.44
C GLU A 228 -22.70 27.52 -0.43
N PHE A 229 -23.41 26.45 -0.06
CA PHE A 229 -23.51 25.20 -0.79
C PHE A 229 -24.99 24.85 -0.99
N ASP A 230 -25.46 24.94 -2.22
CA ASP A 230 -26.84 24.69 -2.63
C ASP A 230 -27.13 23.24 -3.04
N GLY A 231 -26.14 22.37 -2.88
CA GLY A 231 -26.21 20.96 -3.27
C GLY A 231 -25.56 20.63 -4.61
N ASP A 232 -25.22 21.63 -5.41
CA ASP A 232 -24.44 21.41 -6.64
C ASP A 232 -22.93 21.30 -6.32
N VAL A 233 -22.45 20.07 -6.32
CA VAL A 233 -21.05 19.76 -6.03
C VAL A 233 -20.11 20.37 -7.07
N SER A 234 -20.50 20.39 -8.34
CA SER A 234 -19.66 20.93 -9.42
C SER A 234 -19.48 22.44 -9.28
N ALA A 235 -20.57 23.15 -9.06
CA ALA A 235 -20.55 24.59 -8.82
C ALA A 235 -19.76 24.96 -7.55
N PHE A 236 -19.88 24.14 -6.49
CA PHE A 236 -19.13 24.38 -5.27
C PHE A 236 -17.62 24.11 -5.43
N VAL A 237 -17.23 23.10 -6.19
CA VAL A 237 -15.83 22.83 -6.53
C VAL A 237 -15.23 24.01 -7.32
N GLU A 238 -15.99 24.61 -8.25
CA GLU A 238 -15.56 25.78 -8.97
C GLU A 238 -15.34 27.00 -8.05
N LYS A 239 -16.26 27.22 -7.08
CA LYS A 239 -16.05 28.23 -6.03
C LYS A 239 -14.77 27.99 -5.24
N LEU A 240 -14.47 26.72 -4.90
CA LEU A 240 -13.24 26.37 -4.18
C LEU A 240 -11.97 26.64 -5.01
N TYR A 241 -12.01 26.41 -6.31
CA TYR A 241 -10.91 26.79 -7.22
C TYR A 241 -10.69 28.30 -7.23
N ASN A 242 -11.76 29.07 -7.37
CA ASN A 242 -11.69 30.53 -7.46
C ASN A 242 -11.11 31.20 -6.19
N ILE A 243 -11.25 30.58 -5.02
CA ILE A 243 -10.66 31.07 -3.77
C ILE A 243 -9.26 30.50 -3.47
N GLY A 244 -8.66 29.72 -4.39
CA GLY A 244 -7.33 29.10 -4.20
C GLY A 244 -7.28 27.98 -3.18
N TYR A 245 -8.41 27.37 -2.80
CA TYR A 245 -8.47 26.32 -1.78
C TYR A 245 -7.60 25.11 -2.11
N PHE A 246 -7.47 24.76 -3.38
CA PHE A 246 -6.66 23.63 -3.82
C PHE A 246 -5.16 23.97 -3.85
N ASP A 247 -4.81 25.22 -4.14
CA ASP A 247 -3.42 25.71 -4.16
C ASP A 247 -2.80 25.64 -2.75
N GLU A 248 -3.55 26.07 -1.72
CA GLU A 248 -3.12 25.92 -0.32
C GLU A 248 -2.91 24.45 0.05
N ARG A 249 -3.78 23.55 -0.39
CA ARG A 249 -3.65 22.11 -0.13
C ARG A 249 -2.44 21.50 -0.83
N GLU A 250 -2.13 21.94 -2.04
CA GLU A 250 -0.94 21.49 -2.77
C GLU A 250 0.35 21.93 -2.05
N ILE A 251 0.40 23.17 -1.57
CA ILE A 251 1.51 23.68 -0.76
C ILE A 251 1.67 22.83 0.52
N LEU A 252 0.58 22.60 1.26
CA LEU A 252 0.57 21.78 2.46
C LEU A 252 1.02 20.33 2.18
N SER A 253 0.61 19.77 1.05
CA SER A 253 1.02 18.45 0.59
C SER A 253 2.53 18.40 0.35
N THR A 254 3.07 19.38 -0.34
CA THR A 254 4.50 19.49 -0.63
C THR A 254 5.32 19.60 0.66
N VAL A 255 4.87 20.42 1.62
CA VAL A 255 5.52 20.54 2.94
C VAL A 255 5.49 19.21 3.71
N LYS A 256 4.33 18.52 3.74
CA LYS A 256 4.20 17.21 4.36
C LYS A 256 5.13 16.18 3.73
N ASN A 257 5.26 16.19 2.41
CA ASN A 257 6.18 15.30 1.70
C ASN A 257 7.64 15.55 2.10
N LYS A 258 8.07 16.81 2.15
CA LYS A 258 9.42 17.19 2.62
C LYS A 258 9.68 16.71 4.05
N ILE A 259 8.72 16.87 4.97
CA ILE A 259 8.84 16.41 6.36
C ILE A 259 8.92 14.88 6.39
N TYR A 260 8.13 14.18 5.60
CA TYR A 260 8.12 12.73 5.54
C TYR A 260 9.45 12.17 5.02
N THR A 261 9.96 12.73 3.93
CA THR A 261 11.26 12.30 3.35
C THR A 261 12.43 12.59 4.28
N ASN A 262 12.40 13.68 5.03
CA ASN A 262 13.45 14.00 6.01
C ASN A 262 13.42 13.08 7.23
N ARG A 263 12.21 12.71 7.73
CA ARG A 263 12.07 11.76 8.85
C ARG A 263 12.48 10.33 8.49
N SER A 264 12.45 9.95 7.23
CA SER A 264 12.87 8.63 6.79
C SER A 264 14.38 8.50 6.56
N LYS A 265 15.14 9.59 6.78
CA LYS A 265 16.61 9.65 6.71
C LYS A 265 17.27 9.60 8.08
N ILE A 266 16.49 9.55 9.17
CA ILE A 266 16.90 9.35 10.56
C ILE A 266 16.52 7.92 10.98
#